data_8069d17fd1a182a29327248df54e9d93
#
_entry.id   8069d17fd1a182a29327248df54e9d93
#
_cell.length_a   1.000
_cell.length_b   1.000
_cell.length_c   1.000
_cell.angle_alpha   90.00
_cell.angle_beta   90.00
_cell.angle_gamma   90.00
#
_symmetry.space_group_name_H-M   'P 1'
#
loop_
_entity.id
_entity.type
_entity.pdbx_description
1 polymer ?
#
loop_
_entity_poly.entity_id
_entity_poly.type
_entity_poly.pdbx_seq_one_letter_code
_entity_poly.pdbx_strand_id
1 'polypeptide(L)'
;MLLLFGEALGSFLDMSGDSFHHVRDFGFFELPGGHHVPLPTIPLPDAVANSSFVQAVFPNWHEAGCIPISKFMVLQLLAFAICMFVFRGLAKRIGSGKPAEGRFWNFWEAIALFVRDEVVRPTIGDDHHDHDHGSDHGHDAHAAVAHGAHPADQYLPFLWSCFFFILICNLLGAIPFLGSATASISVTAALALSAFVATIVYGFRAMGPAGFFTNMMPDTGVPGAFGKSLTLGIFGIEVFGFFIKHGVLAVRLFANIMGGHTVLGVILGFIALGANAGWLWGPITVGSIGMQIFIGCLELFVAFLQAYVFTFLATIFIAGAVHEH
;
A
#
# COMPACT_ATOMS: atom_id res chain seq x y z
N MET A 1 -9.05 -33.22 27.86
CA MET A 1 -8.09 -32.39 27.13
C MET A 1 -8.69 -31.77 25.86
N LEU A 2 -9.32 -32.53 24.94
CA LEU A 2 -9.99 -32.01 23.75
C LEU A 2 -11.21 -31.11 24.05
N LEU A 3 -12.00 -31.44 25.10
CA LEU A 3 -13.14 -30.61 25.56
C LEU A 3 -12.67 -29.28 26.17
N LEU A 4 -11.60 -29.28 26.95
CA LEU A 4 -11.00 -28.06 27.51
C LEU A 4 -10.39 -27.18 26.41
N PHE A 5 -9.87 -27.79 25.34
CA PHE A 5 -9.38 -27.05 24.17
C PHE A 5 -10.53 -26.47 23.35
N GLY A 6 -11.66 -27.19 23.26
CA GLY A 6 -12.88 -26.68 22.60
C GLY A 6 -13.53 -25.51 23.34
N GLU A 7 -13.62 -25.59 24.68
CA GLU A 7 -14.13 -24.48 25.49
C GLU A 7 -13.17 -23.26 25.49
N ALA A 8 -11.87 -23.49 25.56
CA ALA A 8 -10.87 -22.43 25.43
C ALA A 8 -10.88 -21.78 24.05
N LEU A 9 -11.07 -22.58 22.98
CA LEU A 9 -11.20 -22.09 21.62
C LEU A 9 -12.52 -21.33 21.41
N GLY A 10 -13.63 -21.82 22.00
CA GLY A 10 -14.92 -21.14 21.98
C GLY A 10 -14.89 -19.80 22.71
N SER A 11 -14.30 -19.77 23.91
CA SER A 11 -14.07 -18.54 24.68
C SER A 11 -13.09 -17.59 23.95
N PHE A 12 -12.08 -18.13 23.25
CA PHE A 12 -11.16 -17.36 22.44
C PHE A 12 -11.84 -16.75 21.20
N LEU A 13 -12.73 -17.48 20.54
CA LEU A 13 -13.51 -16.97 19.40
C LEU A 13 -14.52 -15.91 19.85
N ASP A 14 -15.06 -16.00 21.04
CA ASP A 14 -15.95 -15.00 21.64
C ASP A 14 -15.16 -13.75 22.09
N MET A 15 -13.97 -13.92 22.67
CA MET A 15 -13.04 -12.82 22.94
C MET A 15 -12.46 -12.21 21.66
N SER A 16 -12.34 -12.95 20.54
CA SER A 16 -11.87 -12.42 19.27
C SER A 16 -12.82 -11.37 18.68
N GLY A 17 -14.10 -11.45 19.01
CA GLY A 17 -15.08 -10.42 18.66
C GLY A 17 -14.71 -9.05 19.22
N ASP A 18 -14.24 -8.97 20.45
CA ASP A 18 -13.82 -7.72 21.10
C ASP A 18 -12.36 -7.33 20.79
N SER A 19 -11.48 -8.30 20.57
CA SER A 19 -10.06 -8.06 20.26
C SER A 19 -9.86 -7.40 18.90
N PHE A 20 -10.78 -7.55 17.95
CA PHE A 20 -10.76 -6.90 16.64
C PHE A 20 -11.48 -5.56 16.60
N HIS A 21 -12.02 -5.08 17.72
CA HIS A 21 -12.73 -3.83 17.79
C HIS A 21 -11.86 -2.64 17.31
N HIS A 22 -10.58 -2.63 17.66
CA HIS A 22 -9.64 -1.59 17.24
C HIS A 22 -9.31 -1.59 15.74
N VAL A 23 -9.52 -2.70 15.05
CA VAL A 23 -9.23 -2.90 13.64
C VAL A 23 -10.44 -2.62 12.74
N ARG A 24 -11.64 -2.52 13.33
CA ARG A 24 -12.88 -2.20 12.59
C ARG A 24 -13.02 -0.70 12.37
N ASP A 25 -13.68 -0.36 11.29
CA ASP A 25 -14.04 1.01 10.97
C ASP A 25 -15.29 1.43 11.75
N PHE A 26 -15.13 2.41 12.64
CA PHE A 26 -16.20 2.94 13.46
C PHE A 26 -16.32 4.45 13.27
N GLY A 27 -17.52 4.98 13.53
CA GLY A 27 -17.79 6.43 13.55
C GLY A 27 -17.30 7.12 14.84
N PHE A 28 -16.36 6.53 15.58
CA PHE A 28 -15.78 7.11 16.81
C PHE A 28 -14.35 6.66 17.01
N PHE A 29 -13.57 7.47 17.74
CA PHE A 29 -12.25 7.09 18.25
C PHE A 29 -12.36 6.57 19.68
N GLU A 30 -11.67 5.47 19.95
CA GLU A 30 -11.49 4.94 21.29
C GLU A 30 -10.22 5.52 21.91
N LEU A 31 -10.36 6.19 23.05
CA LEU A 31 -9.24 6.68 23.83
C LEU A 31 -8.90 5.67 24.95
N PRO A 32 -7.63 5.62 25.38
CA PRO A 32 -7.24 4.86 26.56
C PRO A 32 -8.12 5.27 27.75
N GLY A 33 -8.83 4.30 28.37
CA GLY A 33 -9.80 4.57 29.44
C GLY A 33 -11.26 4.38 29.06
N GLY A 34 -11.54 3.87 27.84
CA GLY A 34 -12.94 3.52 27.41
C GLY A 34 -13.79 4.72 27.01
N HIS A 35 -13.18 5.87 26.78
CA HIS A 35 -13.89 7.04 26.27
C HIS A 35 -14.03 6.97 24.74
N HIS A 36 -15.28 7.08 24.25
CA HIS A 36 -15.61 7.14 22.83
C HIS A 36 -15.79 8.59 22.40
N VAL A 37 -14.98 9.05 21.44
CA VAL A 37 -15.16 10.38 20.81
C VAL A 37 -15.92 10.18 19.50
N PRO A 38 -17.21 10.55 19.43
CA PRO A 38 -17.98 10.41 18.22
C PRO A 38 -17.44 11.32 17.11
N LEU A 39 -17.40 10.80 15.89
CA LEU A 39 -17.03 11.58 14.71
C LEU A 39 -18.25 12.29 14.13
N PRO A 40 -18.09 13.50 13.57
CA PRO A 40 -19.17 14.23 12.97
C PRO A 40 -19.70 13.51 11.71
N THR A 41 -21.00 13.60 11.50
CA THR A 41 -21.65 13.15 10.26
C THR A 41 -21.92 14.37 9.38
N ILE A 42 -21.67 14.24 8.07
CA ILE A 42 -21.94 15.32 7.10
C ILE A 42 -23.30 15.03 6.46
N PRO A 43 -24.30 15.91 6.61
CA PRO A 43 -25.58 15.73 5.95
C PRO A 43 -25.42 15.79 4.43
N LEU A 44 -26.00 14.82 3.72
CA LEU A 44 -26.00 14.78 2.27
C LEU A 44 -27.11 15.67 1.73
N PRO A 45 -26.86 16.52 0.72
CA PRO A 45 -27.94 17.18 -0.02
C PRO A 45 -28.86 16.13 -0.66
N ASP A 46 -30.17 16.34 -0.63
CA ASP A 46 -31.18 15.40 -1.15
C ASP A 46 -30.94 14.97 -2.60
N ALA A 47 -30.42 15.89 -3.42
CA ALA A 47 -30.06 15.61 -4.81
C ALA A 47 -28.93 14.58 -4.95
N VAL A 48 -28.02 14.51 -4.01
CA VAL A 48 -26.88 13.57 -4.01
C VAL A 48 -27.31 12.26 -3.35
N ALA A 49 -28.04 12.32 -2.23
CA ALA A 49 -28.54 11.15 -1.53
C ALA A 49 -29.45 10.28 -2.43
N ASN A 50 -30.29 10.91 -3.25
CA ASN A 50 -31.19 10.24 -4.18
C ASN A 50 -30.58 9.89 -5.55
N SER A 51 -29.28 10.09 -5.75
CA SER A 51 -28.62 9.70 -7.01
C SER A 51 -28.49 8.19 -7.13
N SER A 52 -28.76 7.63 -8.31
CA SER A 52 -28.63 6.20 -8.58
C SER A 52 -27.22 5.66 -8.30
N PHE A 53 -26.21 6.52 -8.45
CA PHE A 53 -24.82 6.17 -8.15
C PHE A 53 -24.61 5.96 -6.64
N VAL A 54 -25.09 6.88 -5.79
CA VAL A 54 -24.96 6.75 -4.33
C VAL A 54 -25.74 5.56 -3.81
N GLN A 55 -26.95 5.32 -4.34
CA GLN A 55 -27.76 4.16 -3.98
C GLN A 55 -27.09 2.83 -4.32
N ALA A 56 -26.43 2.75 -5.50
CA ALA A 56 -25.78 1.54 -5.95
C ALA A 56 -24.43 1.27 -5.26
N VAL A 57 -23.63 2.32 -5.01
CA VAL A 57 -22.25 2.19 -4.52
C VAL A 57 -22.17 2.34 -3.00
N PHE A 58 -23.05 3.16 -2.41
CA PHE A 58 -23.04 3.49 -0.97
C PHE A 58 -24.45 3.41 -0.37
N PRO A 59 -25.07 2.20 -0.31
CA PRO A 59 -26.44 2.04 0.19
C PRO A 59 -26.64 2.56 1.62
N ASN A 60 -25.66 2.38 2.49
CA ASN A 60 -25.69 2.85 3.89
C ASN A 60 -25.74 4.38 3.99
N TRP A 61 -25.16 5.12 3.06
CA TRP A 61 -25.22 6.59 3.05
C TRP A 61 -26.60 7.09 2.62
N HIS A 62 -27.22 6.38 1.68
CA HIS A 62 -28.58 6.69 1.25
C HIS A 62 -29.59 6.51 2.39
N GLU A 63 -29.52 5.38 3.09
CA GLU A 63 -30.42 5.09 4.23
C GLU A 63 -30.23 6.06 5.40
N ALA A 64 -29.00 6.45 5.69
CA ALA A 64 -28.68 7.38 6.76
C ALA A 64 -28.93 8.86 6.41
N GLY A 65 -29.04 9.21 5.11
CA GLY A 65 -29.11 10.60 4.63
C GLY A 65 -27.88 11.46 4.98
N CYS A 66 -26.79 10.82 5.37
CA CYS A 66 -25.55 11.47 5.77
C CYS A 66 -24.32 10.60 5.43
N ILE A 67 -23.18 11.25 5.23
CA ILE A 67 -21.88 10.57 5.13
C ILE A 67 -21.35 10.38 6.56
N PRO A 68 -21.27 9.17 7.08
CA PRO A 68 -20.60 8.93 8.34
C PRO A 68 -19.08 9.11 8.11
N ILE A 69 -18.47 10.07 8.79
CA ILE A 69 -17.01 10.17 8.80
C ILE A 69 -16.50 9.00 9.62
N SER A 70 -15.83 8.07 8.94
CA SER A 70 -15.25 6.93 9.61
C SER A 70 -13.85 7.24 10.14
N LYS A 71 -13.42 6.48 11.14
CA LYS A 71 -12.08 6.54 11.72
C LYS A 71 -11.00 6.41 10.62
N PHE A 72 -11.20 5.52 9.66
CA PHE A 72 -10.24 5.31 8.57
C PHE A 72 -10.15 6.47 7.59
N MET A 73 -11.27 7.17 7.33
CA MET A 73 -11.25 8.40 6.52
C MET A 73 -10.38 9.48 7.18
N VAL A 74 -10.52 9.66 8.49
CA VAL A 74 -9.70 10.64 9.24
C VAL A 74 -8.23 10.27 9.19
N LEU A 75 -7.89 8.97 9.35
CA LEU A 75 -6.51 8.49 9.26
C LEU A 75 -5.91 8.69 7.87
N GLN A 76 -6.69 8.48 6.80
CA GLN A 76 -6.24 8.75 5.42
C GLN A 76 -5.98 10.23 5.18
N LEU A 77 -6.87 11.10 5.67
CA LEU A 77 -6.67 12.56 5.58
C LEU A 77 -5.44 13.01 6.38
N LEU A 78 -5.23 12.42 7.56
CA LEU A 78 -4.03 12.67 8.37
C LEU A 78 -2.76 12.22 7.63
N ALA A 79 -2.77 11.02 7.07
CA ALA A 79 -1.65 10.50 6.28
C ALA A 79 -1.37 11.39 5.07
N PHE A 80 -2.40 11.83 4.36
CA PHE A 80 -2.27 12.77 3.25
C PHE A 80 -1.68 14.12 3.70
N ALA A 81 -2.16 14.67 4.82
CA ALA A 81 -1.65 15.94 5.37
C ALA A 81 -0.17 15.82 5.75
N ILE A 82 0.24 14.69 6.34
CA ILE A 82 1.65 14.43 6.67
C ILE A 82 2.49 14.32 5.39
N CYS A 83 2.01 13.59 4.37
CA CYS A 83 2.68 13.52 3.06
C CYS A 83 2.87 14.91 2.47
N MET A 84 1.81 15.72 2.42
CA MET A 84 1.87 17.08 1.90
C MET A 84 2.85 17.97 2.67
N PHE A 85 2.89 17.84 3.99
CA PHE A 85 3.84 18.56 4.84
C PHE A 85 5.30 18.16 4.50
N VAL A 86 5.58 16.86 4.40
CA VAL A 86 6.91 16.34 4.07
C VAL A 86 7.34 16.80 2.68
N PHE A 87 6.50 16.62 1.66
CA PHE A 87 6.87 16.98 0.28
C PHE A 87 7.02 18.51 0.10
N ARG A 88 6.13 19.32 0.67
CA ARG A 88 6.29 20.78 0.60
C ARG A 88 7.52 21.26 1.34
N GLY A 89 7.82 20.66 2.49
CA GLY A 89 9.01 20.97 3.27
C GLY A 89 10.28 20.60 2.53
N LEU A 90 10.31 19.44 1.89
CA LEU A 90 11.43 18.96 1.09
C LEU A 90 11.61 19.81 -0.18
N ALA A 91 10.54 20.05 -0.93
CA ALA A 91 10.58 20.87 -2.15
C ALA A 91 11.08 22.30 -1.88
N LYS A 92 10.64 22.94 -0.78
CA LYS A 92 11.10 24.27 -0.39
C LYS A 92 12.60 24.33 -0.10
N ARG A 93 13.17 23.23 0.44
CA ARG A 93 14.61 23.17 0.80
C ARG A 93 15.48 22.84 -0.40
N ILE A 94 15.09 21.82 -1.17
CA ILE A 94 15.82 21.42 -2.39
C ILE A 94 15.71 22.49 -3.47
N GLY A 95 14.61 23.21 -3.58
CA GLY A 95 14.42 24.31 -4.53
C GLY A 95 15.37 25.49 -4.32
N SER A 96 16.04 25.58 -3.15
CA SER A 96 17.12 26.56 -2.91
C SER A 96 18.49 26.10 -3.45
N GLY A 97 18.61 24.93 -4.06
CA GLY A 97 19.86 24.37 -4.58
C GLY A 97 20.84 23.88 -3.52
N LYS A 98 20.44 23.85 -2.25
CA LYS A 98 21.24 23.32 -1.14
C LYS A 98 20.70 21.98 -0.69
N PRO A 99 21.56 21.03 -0.26
CA PRO A 99 21.10 19.79 0.35
C PRO A 99 20.24 20.09 1.59
N ALA A 100 19.29 19.21 1.90
CA ALA A 100 18.40 19.41 3.03
C ALA A 100 19.20 19.39 4.34
N GLU A 101 19.16 20.47 5.11
CA GLU A 101 19.81 20.55 6.40
C GLU A 101 18.90 20.02 7.51
N GLY A 102 19.44 19.13 8.37
CA GLY A 102 18.76 18.56 9.53
C GLY A 102 18.43 17.07 9.38
N ARG A 103 18.61 16.30 10.49
CA ARG A 103 18.45 14.83 10.51
C ARG A 103 17.09 14.36 9.99
N PHE A 104 16.03 15.07 10.32
CA PHE A 104 14.67 14.75 9.89
C PHE A 104 14.50 14.88 8.38
N TRP A 105 14.96 15.97 7.78
CA TRP A 105 14.82 16.21 6.35
C TRP A 105 15.74 15.32 5.52
N ASN A 106 16.98 15.10 5.99
CA ASN A 106 17.91 14.17 5.34
C ASN A 106 17.39 12.74 5.32
N PHE A 107 16.65 12.31 6.37
CA PHE A 107 16.00 11.01 6.37
C PHE A 107 14.95 10.87 5.26
N TRP A 108 14.05 11.85 5.12
CA TRP A 108 13.01 11.82 4.07
C TRP A 108 13.61 11.99 2.68
N GLU A 109 14.63 12.82 2.52
CA GLU A 109 15.36 12.98 1.27
C GLU A 109 16.05 11.66 0.87
N ALA A 110 16.74 11.00 1.81
CA ALA A 110 17.41 9.72 1.55
C ALA A 110 16.41 8.64 1.08
N ILE A 111 15.22 8.58 1.68
CA ILE A 111 14.18 7.65 1.24
C ILE A 111 13.68 8.01 -0.17
N ALA A 112 13.45 9.29 -0.45
CA ALA A 112 13.01 9.72 -1.78
C ALA A 112 14.04 9.41 -2.86
N LEU A 113 15.34 9.63 -2.57
CA LEU A 113 16.44 9.27 -3.43
C LEU A 113 16.57 7.77 -3.62
N PHE A 114 16.43 6.99 -2.55
CA PHE A 114 16.41 5.53 -2.61
C PHE A 114 15.33 5.01 -3.57
N VAL A 115 14.09 5.50 -3.46
CA VAL A 115 13.01 5.10 -4.38
C VAL A 115 13.33 5.49 -5.82
N ARG A 116 13.92 6.67 -6.04
CA ARG A 116 14.30 7.13 -7.37
C ARG A 116 15.41 6.28 -7.99
N ASP A 117 16.51 6.10 -7.25
CA ASP A 117 17.77 5.59 -7.81
C ASP A 117 17.85 4.06 -7.77
N GLU A 118 17.24 3.42 -6.76
CA GLU A 118 17.27 1.95 -6.59
C GLU A 118 16.00 1.24 -7.09
N VAL A 119 14.90 1.97 -7.27
CA VAL A 119 13.63 1.36 -7.68
C VAL A 119 13.20 1.80 -9.07
N VAL A 120 13.06 3.11 -9.29
CA VAL A 120 12.38 3.62 -10.49
C VAL A 120 13.32 3.66 -11.70
N ARG A 121 14.50 4.27 -11.55
CA ARG A 121 15.44 4.43 -12.66
C ARG A 121 15.98 3.11 -13.20
N PRO A 122 16.38 2.13 -12.38
CA PRO A 122 16.86 0.85 -12.89
C PRO A 122 15.76 0.04 -13.60
N THR A 123 14.50 0.17 -13.13
CA THR A 123 13.38 -0.63 -13.67
C THR A 123 12.82 -0.06 -14.97
N ILE A 124 12.82 1.27 -15.14
CA ILE A 124 12.20 1.95 -16.30
C ILE A 124 13.27 2.46 -17.29
N GLY A 125 14.54 2.52 -16.87
CA GLY A 125 15.63 3.16 -17.63
C GLY A 125 16.55 2.23 -18.41
N ASP A 126 16.42 0.92 -18.30
CA ASP A 126 17.44 -0.04 -18.78
C ASP A 126 17.38 -0.45 -20.28
N ASP A 127 16.74 0.30 -21.17
CA ASP A 127 16.64 -0.05 -22.59
C ASP A 127 17.85 0.39 -23.46
N HIS A 128 18.97 0.81 -22.88
CA HIS A 128 20.20 1.13 -23.62
C HIS A 128 21.44 0.40 -23.07
N HIS A 129 21.41 -0.93 -23.06
CA HIS A 129 22.63 -1.69 -23.23
C HIS A 129 22.81 -1.98 -24.73
N ASP A 130 23.18 -0.97 -25.49
CA ASP A 130 23.90 -1.16 -26.73
C ASP A 130 25.17 -1.96 -26.41
N HIS A 131 25.25 -3.17 -26.97
CA HIS A 131 26.47 -3.94 -27.05
C HIS A 131 27.45 -3.21 -27.93
N ASP A 132 28.13 -2.21 -27.39
CA ASP A 132 29.33 -1.66 -28.01
C ASP A 132 30.56 -2.27 -27.33
N HIS A 133 31.10 -3.30 -27.96
CA HIS A 133 32.42 -3.84 -27.70
C HIS A 133 33.48 -2.85 -28.18
N GLY A 134 33.87 -1.94 -27.31
CA GLY A 134 34.98 -1.01 -27.57
C GLY A 134 35.80 -0.79 -26.29
N SER A 135 36.91 -1.51 -26.19
CA SER A 135 37.98 -1.29 -25.23
C SER A 135 38.43 0.16 -25.20
N ASP A 136 38.40 0.86 -24.05
CA ASP A 136 39.63 1.55 -23.62
C ASP A 136 39.62 1.95 -22.14
N HIS A 137 40.80 1.91 -21.52
CA HIS A 137 41.05 2.21 -20.11
C HIS A 137 41.11 3.73 -19.91
N GLY A 138 40.38 4.26 -18.90
CA GLY A 138 40.57 5.64 -18.46
C GLY A 138 39.82 5.92 -17.17
N HIS A 139 40.56 5.96 -16.07
CA HIS A 139 40.13 6.53 -14.80
C HIS A 139 39.66 7.97 -15.02
N ASP A 140 38.38 8.25 -14.68
CA ASP A 140 37.96 9.54 -14.12
C ASP A 140 36.57 9.40 -13.51
N ALA A 141 36.54 9.02 -12.24
CA ALA A 141 35.38 9.15 -11.36
C ALA A 141 35.16 10.65 -11.10
N HIS A 142 34.08 11.18 -11.56
CA HIS A 142 33.46 12.50 -11.35
C HIS A 142 33.08 13.21 -12.65
N ALA A 143 32.45 12.51 -13.58
CA ALA A 143 31.67 13.21 -14.59
C ALA A 143 30.39 13.74 -13.94
N ALA A 144 30.32 15.06 -13.77
CA ALA A 144 29.12 15.80 -13.42
C ALA A 144 27.96 15.32 -14.31
N VAL A 145 26.94 14.73 -13.70
CA VAL A 145 25.70 14.33 -14.37
C VAL A 145 25.14 15.57 -15.06
N ALA A 146 25.27 15.62 -16.37
CA ALA A 146 24.59 16.62 -17.19
C ALA A 146 23.09 16.51 -16.87
N HIS A 147 22.45 17.63 -16.55
CA HIS A 147 21.05 17.76 -16.21
C HIS A 147 20.12 17.49 -17.42
N GLY A 148 20.12 16.26 -17.94
CA GLY A 148 19.06 15.74 -18.77
C GLY A 148 18.06 15.02 -17.87
N ALA A 149 16.79 15.41 -17.90
CA ALA A 149 15.75 14.71 -17.15
C ALA A 149 15.72 13.24 -17.61
N HIS A 150 15.94 12.30 -16.69
CA HIS A 150 15.90 10.87 -17.00
C HIS A 150 14.47 10.50 -17.42
N PRO A 151 14.24 9.71 -18.48
CA PRO A 151 12.90 9.39 -18.98
C PRO A 151 12.00 8.77 -17.90
N ALA A 152 12.56 8.04 -16.94
CA ALA A 152 11.84 7.48 -15.80
C ALA A 152 11.36 8.55 -14.80
N ASP A 153 11.93 9.75 -14.79
CA ASP A 153 11.60 10.78 -13.79
C ASP A 153 10.16 11.31 -13.93
N GLN A 154 9.51 11.14 -15.08
CA GLN A 154 8.11 11.50 -15.30
C GLN A 154 7.13 10.66 -14.44
N TYR A 155 7.51 9.46 -14.02
CA TYR A 155 6.68 8.55 -13.21
C TYR A 155 6.90 8.74 -11.71
N LEU A 156 8.00 9.39 -11.31
CA LEU A 156 8.38 9.60 -9.90
C LEU A 156 7.31 10.26 -9.05
N PRO A 157 6.59 11.32 -9.50
CA PRO A 157 5.59 11.97 -8.65
C PRO A 157 4.49 11.02 -8.19
N PHE A 158 4.03 10.13 -9.06
CA PHE A 158 3.02 9.13 -8.73
C PHE A 158 3.59 8.05 -7.79
N LEU A 159 4.76 7.49 -8.13
CA LEU A 159 5.39 6.41 -7.37
C LEU A 159 5.81 6.88 -5.96
N TRP A 160 6.35 8.08 -5.82
CA TRP A 160 6.61 8.69 -4.52
C TRP A 160 5.33 8.89 -3.71
N SER A 161 4.26 9.38 -4.34
CA SER A 161 2.98 9.58 -3.66
C SER A 161 2.44 8.26 -3.11
N CYS A 162 2.48 7.18 -3.90
CA CYS A 162 2.08 5.85 -3.46
C CYS A 162 2.97 5.34 -2.31
N PHE A 163 4.30 5.41 -2.47
CA PHE A 163 5.24 4.95 -1.46
C PHE A 163 5.03 5.63 -0.10
N PHE A 164 5.07 6.96 -0.09
CA PHE A 164 4.97 7.72 1.16
C PHE A 164 3.59 7.62 1.78
N PHE A 165 2.53 7.62 0.98
CA PHE A 165 1.18 7.46 1.50
C PHE A 165 0.99 6.10 2.17
N ILE A 166 1.41 5.00 1.53
CA ILE A 166 1.33 3.65 2.09
C ILE A 166 2.21 3.54 3.33
N LEU A 167 3.45 4.05 3.27
CA LEU A 167 4.36 4.04 4.40
C LEU A 167 3.75 4.75 5.62
N ILE A 168 3.22 5.95 5.44
CA ILE A 168 2.64 6.73 6.53
C ILE A 168 1.36 6.06 7.04
N CYS A 169 0.49 5.53 6.18
CA CYS A 169 -0.69 4.78 6.62
C CYS A 169 -0.31 3.56 7.46
N ASN A 170 0.71 2.81 7.05
CA ASN A 170 1.17 1.63 7.79
C ASN A 170 1.85 2.03 9.11
N LEU A 171 2.65 3.10 9.12
CA LEU A 171 3.26 3.63 10.35
C LEU A 171 2.20 4.14 11.35
N LEU A 172 1.16 4.82 10.87
CA LEU A 172 0.04 5.23 11.71
C LEU A 172 -0.70 4.01 12.26
N GLY A 173 -0.83 2.94 11.47
CA GLY A 173 -1.43 1.68 11.88
C GLY A 173 -0.64 0.93 12.95
N ALA A 174 0.69 1.10 13.00
CA ALA A 174 1.53 0.50 14.02
C ALA A 174 1.38 1.20 15.41
N ILE A 175 0.72 2.37 15.47
CA ILE A 175 0.45 3.06 16.74
C ILE A 175 -0.76 2.41 17.41
N PRO A 176 -0.63 1.89 18.64
CA PRO A 176 -1.76 1.32 19.38
C PRO A 176 -2.92 2.31 19.50
N PHE A 177 -4.15 1.83 19.43
CA PHE A 177 -5.41 2.59 19.52
C PHE A 177 -5.79 3.45 18.29
N LEU A 178 -4.85 3.85 17.43
CA LEU A 178 -5.21 4.59 16.20
C LEU A 178 -5.93 3.70 15.19
N GLY A 179 -5.56 2.42 15.09
CA GLY A 179 -5.98 1.52 14.02
C GLY A 179 -5.28 1.84 12.70
N SER A 180 -5.48 1.02 11.68
CA SER A 180 -4.84 1.19 10.39
C SER A 180 -5.86 1.40 9.28
N ALA A 181 -5.73 2.47 8.52
CA ALA A 181 -6.56 2.71 7.33
C ALA A 181 -6.38 1.60 6.28
N THR A 182 -5.18 1.01 6.18
CA THR A 182 -4.87 -0.10 5.28
C THR A 182 -5.38 -1.47 5.76
N ALA A 183 -5.96 -1.55 6.97
CA ALA A 183 -6.73 -2.71 7.42
C ALA A 183 -8.11 -2.84 6.74
N SER A 184 -8.53 -1.85 5.95
CA SER A 184 -9.75 -1.93 5.13
C SER A 184 -9.41 -2.38 3.71
N ILE A 185 -10.08 -3.44 3.25
CA ILE A 185 -9.93 -3.94 1.86
C ILE A 185 -10.35 -2.87 0.84
N SER A 186 -11.32 -2.00 1.17
CA SER A 186 -11.76 -0.91 0.29
C SER A 186 -10.65 0.09 0.02
N VAL A 187 -9.86 0.43 1.05
CA VAL A 187 -8.73 1.38 0.94
C VAL A 187 -7.60 0.76 0.12
N THR A 188 -7.23 -0.49 0.41
CA THR A 188 -6.16 -1.18 -0.32
C THR A 188 -6.55 -1.47 -1.76
N ALA A 189 -7.82 -1.78 -2.02
CA ALA A 189 -8.37 -1.93 -3.37
C ALA A 189 -8.35 -0.59 -4.14
N ALA A 190 -8.69 0.53 -3.49
CA ALA A 190 -8.61 1.86 -4.11
C ALA A 190 -7.17 2.24 -4.48
N LEU A 191 -6.19 1.90 -3.62
CA LEU A 191 -4.76 2.10 -3.92
C LEU A 191 -4.30 1.24 -5.10
N ALA A 192 -4.66 -0.04 -5.12
CA ALA A 192 -4.34 -0.93 -6.23
C ALA A 192 -5.03 -0.50 -7.53
N LEU A 193 -6.28 -0.02 -7.44
CA LEU A 193 -7.00 0.55 -8.58
C LEU A 193 -6.32 1.83 -9.10
N SER A 194 -5.79 2.68 -8.22
CA SER A 194 -5.03 3.86 -8.63
C SER A 194 -3.76 3.49 -9.39
N ALA A 195 -3.03 2.44 -8.94
CA ALA A 195 -1.88 1.91 -9.64
C ALA A 195 -2.26 1.30 -11.00
N PHE A 196 -3.36 0.55 -11.05
CA PHE A 196 -3.92 0.00 -12.30
C PHE A 196 -4.26 1.09 -13.31
N VAL A 197 -4.99 2.12 -12.90
CA VAL A 197 -5.34 3.25 -13.76
C VAL A 197 -4.10 4.01 -14.21
N ALA A 198 -3.13 4.24 -13.32
CA ALA A 198 -1.87 4.88 -13.66
C ALA A 198 -1.09 4.09 -14.72
N THR A 199 -1.00 2.76 -14.59
CA THR A 199 -0.35 1.88 -15.57
C THR A 199 -1.00 2.03 -16.95
N ILE A 200 -2.34 2.02 -17.03
CA ILE A 200 -3.06 2.21 -18.29
C ILE A 200 -2.82 3.61 -18.86
N VAL A 201 -2.91 4.65 -18.04
CA VAL A 201 -2.73 6.04 -18.49
C VAL A 201 -1.32 6.27 -19.03
N TYR A 202 -0.30 5.76 -18.34
CA TYR A 202 1.08 5.88 -18.80
C TYR A 202 1.35 5.04 -20.04
N GLY A 203 0.82 3.82 -20.13
CA GLY A 203 0.91 2.99 -21.32
C GLY A 203 0.22 3.64 -22.54
N PHE A 204 -0.97 4.23 -22.35
CA PHE A 204 -1.65 4.97 -23.43
C PHE A 204 -0.90 6.24 -23.87
N ARG A 205 -0.21 6.90 -22.94
CA ARG A 205 0.61 8.08 -23.29
C ARG A 205 1.88 7.71 -24.03
N ALA A 206 2.47 6.55 -23.75
CA ALA A 206 3.70 6.09 -24.39
C ALA A 206 3.45 5.54 -25.79
N MET A 207 2.49 4.63 -25.96
CA MET A 207 2.27 3.89 -27.21
C MET A 207 0.92 4.19 -27.88
N GLY A 208 0.07 4.98 -27.24
CA GLY A 208 -1.32 5.17 -27.65
C GLY A 208 -2.21 3.97 -27.29
N PRO A 209 -3.57 4.14 -27.37
CA PRO A 209 -4.48 3.08 -26.95
C PRO A 209 -4.40 1.83 -27.86
N ALA A 210 -4.21 2.00 -29.15
CA ALA A 210 -4.06 0.87 -30.07
C ALA A 210 -2.74 0.14 -29.84
N GLY A 211 -1.62 0.85 -29.67
CA GLY A 211 -0.31 0.27 -29.39
C GLY A 211 -0.29 -0.52 -28.10
N PHE A 212 -0.89 0.01 -27.03
CA PHE A 212 -0.98 -0.68 -25.75
C PHE A 212 -1.68 -2.04 -25.84
N PHE A 213 -2.84 -2.12 -26.53
CA PHE A 213 -3.52 -3.40 -26.71
C PHE A 213 -2.80 -4.33 -27.68
N THR A 214 -2.10 -3.78 -28.69
CA THR A 214 -1.31 -4.59 -29.62
C THR A 214 -0.08 -5.18 -28.91
N ASN A 215 0.55 -4.42 -28.03
CA ASN A 215 1.69 -4.89 -27.22
C ASN A 215 1.31 -6.04 -26.25
N MET A 216 0.04 -6.06 -25.78
CA MET A 216 -0.49 -7.18 -24.99
C MET A 216 -0.82 -8.41 -25.87
N MET A 217 -0.73 -8.30 -27.20
CA MET A 217 -1.10 -9.34 -28.14
C MET A 217 0.18 -9.93 -28.76
N PRO A 218 0.73 -11.04 -28.23
CA PRO A 218 1.96 -11.62 -28.76
C PRO A 218 1.73 -12.16 -30.17
N ASP A 219 2.67 -11.88 -31.05
CA ASP A 219 2.67 -12.46 -32.39
C ASP A 219 3.08 -13.94 -32.33
N THR A 220 2.14 -14.83 -32.53
CA THR A 220 2.39 -16.28 -32.44
C THR A 220 3.08 -16.87 -33.66
N GLY A 221 3.24 -16.10 -34.75
CA GLY A 221 3.86 -16.57 -36.00
C GLY A 221 3.13 -17.75 -36.67
N VAL A 222 1.99 -18.18 -36.15
CA VAL A 222 1.22 -19.33 -36.69
C VAL A 222 0.20 -18.83 -37.72
N PRO A 223 0.30 -19.22 -39.01
CA PRO A 223 -0.64 -18.79 -40.02
C PRO A 223 -2.00 -19.49 -39.89
N GLY A 224 -3.07 -18.79 -40.28
CA GLY A 224 -4.41 -19.35 -40.39
C GLY A 224 -5.34 -19.10 -39.20
N ALA A 225 -6.53 -19.73 -39.22
CA ALA A 225 -7.57 -19.54 -38.22
C ALA A 225 -7.13 -20.03 -36.82
N PHE A 226 -6.30 -21.05 -36.74
CA PHE A 226 -5.76 -21.59 -35.53
C PHE A 226 -4.79 -20.59 -34.82
N GLY A 227 -3.93 -19.92 -35.61
CA GLY A 227 -3.05 -18.87 -35.09
C GLY A 227 -3.85 -17.72 -34.46
N LYS A 228 -4.90 -17.24 -35.13
CA LYS A 228 -5.79 -16.18 -34.59
C LYS A 228 -6.48 -16.60 -33.28
N SER A 229 -6.95 -17.85 -33.21
CA SER A 229 -7.57 -18.39 -32.00
C SER A 229 -6.56 -18.48 -30.83
N LEU A 230 -5.32 -18.88 -31.12
CA LEU A 230 -4.23 -18.96 -30.15
C LEU A 230 -3.85 -17.57 -29.63
N THR A 231 -3.65 -16.60 -30.52
CA THR A 231 -3.35 -15.20 -30.15
C THR A 231 -4.46 -14.60 -29.28
N LEU A 232 -5.73 -14.83 -29.61
CA LEU A 232 -6.85 -14.37 -28.80
C LEU A 232 -6.88 -15.03 -27.42
N GLY A 233 -6.55 -16.32 -27.33
CA GLY A 233 -6.45 -17.03 -26.06
C GLY A 233 -5.34 -16.47 -25.17
N ILE A 234 -4.15 -16.22 -25.72
CA ILE A 234 -3.02 -15.67 -25.00
C ILE A 234 -3.33 -14.22 -24.56
N PHE A 235 -3.91 -13.41 -25.43
CA PHE A 235 -4.38 -12.07 -25.06
C PHE A 235 -5.35 -12.10 -23.87
N GLY A 236 -6.32 -13.04 -23.88
CA GLY A 236 -7.25 -13.19 -22.76
C GLY A 236 -6.55 -13.53 -21.44
N ILE A 237 -5.54 -14.40 -21.49
CA ILE A 237 -4.71 -14.74 -20.31
C ILE A 237 -3.90 -13.53 -19.83
N GLU A 238 -3.31 -12.75 -20.75
CA GLU A 238 -2.53 -11.56 -20.41
C GLU A 238 -3.40 -10.48 -19.75
N VAL A 239 -4.58 -10.19 -20.33
CA VAL A 239 -5.55 -9.26 -19.74
C VAL A 239 -5.99 -9.73 -18.35
N PHE A 240 -6.32 -11.02 -18.20
CA PHE A 240 -6.72 -11.58 -16.91
C PHE A 240 -5.56 -11.52 -15.90
N GLY A 241 -4.35 -11.84 -16.35
CA GLY A 241 -3.12 -11.72 -15.56
C GLY A 241 -2.88 -10.29 -15.08
N PHE A 242 -3.13 -9.29 -15.93
CA PHE A 242 -2.99 -7.90 -15.59
C PHE A 242 -3.92 -7.47 -14.43
N PHE A 243 -5.19 -7.93 -14.46
CA PHE A 243 -6.11 -7.73 -13.33
C PHE A 243 -5.66 -8.43 -12.05
N ILE A 244 -5.21 -9.69 -12.16
CA ILE A 244 -4.74 -10.47 -11.00
C ILE A 244 -3.53 -9.80 -10.36
N LYS A 245 -2.55 -9.36 -11.15
CA LYS A 245 -1.33 -8.70 -10.65
C LYS A 245 -1.68 -7.52 -9.73
N HIS A 246 -2.61 -6.65 -10.13
CA HIS A 246 -3.08 -5.52 -9.32
C HIS A 246 -3.97 -5.96 -8.15
N GLY A 247 -4.81 -6.97 -8.33
CA GLY A 247 -5.63 -7.54 -7.25
C GLY A 247 -4.79 -8.12 -6.12
N VAL A 248 -3.72 -8.86 -6.45
CA VAL A 248 -2.77 -9.39 -5.46
C VAL A 248 -2.07 -8.28 -4.70
N LEU A 249 -1.81 -7.14 -5.34
CA LEU A 249 -1.22 -5.97 -4.68
C LEU A 249 -2.13 -5.43 -3.56
N ALA A 250 -3.45 -5.34 -3.81
CA ALA A 250 -4.44 -4.94 -2.80
C ALA A 250 -4.51 -5.93 -1.64
N VAL A 251 -4.63 -7.22 -1.96
CA VAL A 251 -4.77 -8.28 -0.95
C VAL A 251 -3.51 -8.37 -0.09
N ARG A 252 -2.33 -8.23 -0.67
CA ARG A 252 -1.05 -8.24 0.06
C ARG A 252 -0.98 -7.12 1.10
N LEU A 253 -1.36 -5.89 0.71
CA LEU A 253 -1.35 -4.75 1.62
C LEU A 253 -2.34 -4.96 2.77
N PHE A 254 -3.55 -5.39 2.47
CA PHE A 254 -4.58 -5.72 3.45
C PHE A 254 -4.15 -6.86 4.40
N ALA A 255 -3.73 -8.01 3.83
CA ALA A 255 -3.39 -9.21 4.60
C ALA A 255 -2.23 -8.99 5.55
N ASN A 256 -1.25 -8.17 5.17
CA ASN A 256 -0.11 -7.85 6.02
C ASN A 256 -0.55 -7.16 7.31
N ILE A 257 -1.35 -6.11 7.21
CA ILE A 257 -1.80 -5.33 8.37
C ILE A 257 -2.78 -6.16 9.22
N MET A 258 -3.74 -6.82 8.59
CA MET A 258 -4.68 -7.70 9.31
C MET A 258 -3.96 -8.84 10.02
N GLY A 259 -2.95 -9.44 9.37
CA GLY A 259 -2.13 -10.49 9.95
C GLY A 259 -1.38 -10.03 11.20
N GLY A 260 -0.71 -8.87 11.13
CA GLY A 260 0.00 -8.28 12.27
C GLY A 260 -0.92 -8.04 13.48
N HIS A 261 -2.02 -7.34 13.27
CA HIS A 261 -3.00 -7.08 14.34
C HIS A 261 -3.63 -8.35 14.91
N THR A 262 -3.90 -9.36 14.08
CA THR A 262 -4.42 -10.66 14.54
C THR A 262 -3.43 -11.34 15.48
N VAL A 263 -2.16 -11.40 15.10
CA VAL A 263 -1.13 -12.04 15.93
C VAL A 263 -0.93 -11.31 17.24
N LEU A 264 -0.90 -9.96 17.23
CA LEU A 264 -0.84 -9.16 18.46
C LEU A 264 -2.05 -9.42 19.37
N GLY A 265 -3.26 -9.51 18.81
CA GLY A 265 -4.47 -9.84 19.55
C GLY A 265 -4.42 -11.23 20.20
N VAL A 266 -3.93 -12.24 19.48
CA VAL A 266 -3.74 -13.61 20.01
C VAL A 266 -2.78 -13.63 21.19
N ILE A 267 -1.65 -12.93 21.08
CA ILE A 267 -0.64 -12.88 22.17
C ILE A 267 -1.20 -12.16 23.40
N LEU A 268 -1.96 -11.08 23.20
CA LEU A 268 -2.64 -10.40 24.29
C LEU A 268 -3.63 -11.32 24.98
N GLY A 269 -4.35 -12.16 24.22
CA GLY A 269 -5.25 -13.18 24.73
C GLY A 269 -4.58 -14.19 25.67
N PHE A 270 -3.31 -14.55 25.42
CA PHE A 270 -2.58 -15.44 26.35
C PHE A 270 -2.39 -14.85 27.74
N ILE A 271 -2.25 -13.54 27.89
CA ILE A 271 -2.17 -12.87 29.19
C ILE A 271 -3.49 -13.04 29.94
N ALA A 272 -4.63 -12.85 29.25
CA ALA A 272 -5.95 -13.01 29.84
C ALA A 272 -6.23 -14.48 30.25
N LEU A 273 -5.90 -15.44 29.38
CA LEU A 273 -6.03 -16.88 29.67
C LEU A 273 -5.10 -17.32 30.83
N GLY A 274 -3.90 -16.74 30.91
CA GLY A 274 -2.94 -17.02 31.98
C GLY A 274 -3.36 -16.47 33.35
N ALA A 275 -4.30 -15.52 33.43
CA ALA A 275 -4.70 -14.87 34.68
C ALA A 275 -5.17 -15.85 35.76
N ASN A 276 -5.75 -17.00 35.38
CA ASN A 276 -6.22 -18.05 36.27
C ASN A 276 -5.16 -19.14 36.54
N ALA A 277 -3.95 -19.04 35.97
CA ALA A 277 -2.92 -20.08 36.04
C ALA A 277 -2.04 -20.01 37.30
N GLY A 278 -2.41 -19.21 38.32
CA GLY A 278 -1.69 -19.07 39.58
C GLY A 278 -0.25 -18.57 39.37
N TRP A 279 0.75 -19.36 39.82
CA TRP A 279 2.16 -18.97 39.73
C TRP A 279 2.72 -18.86 38.30
N LEU A 280 2.09 -19.53 37.34
CA LEU A 280 2.45 -19.47 35.90
C LEU A 280 2.04 -18.14 35.23
N TRP A 281 1.16 -17.37 35.86
CA TRP A 281 0.72 -16.08 35.30
C TRP A 281 1.89 -15.11 35.08
N GLY A 282 2.83 -15.02 36.00
CA GLY A 282 4.02 -14.17 35.90
C GLY A 282 4.87 -14.47 34.66
N PRO A 283 5.39 -15.71 34.50
CA PRO A 283 6.16 -16.11 33.31
C PRO A 283 5.39 -15.95 32.00
N ILE A 284 4.08 -16.28 31.96
CA ILE A 284 3.25 -16.11 30.77
C ILE A 284 3.15 -14.64 30.38
N THR A 285 2.90 -13.75 31.34
CA THR A 285 2.77 -12.31 31.09
C THR A 285 4.08 -11.71 30.58
N VAL A 286 5.21 -12.03 31.22
CA VAL A 286 6.53 -11.53 30.78
C VAL A 286 6.88 -12.03 29.39
N GLY A 287 6.63 -13.32 29.10
CA GLY A 287 6.85 -13.89 27.78
C GLY A 287 5.97 -13.25 26.70
N SER A 288 4.69 -13.02 27.01
CA SER A 288 3.74 -12.37 26.08
C SER A 288 4.13 -10.92 25.80
N ILE A 289 4.55 -10.15 26.82
CA ILE A 289 5.03 -8.77 26.63
C ILE A 289 6.29 -8.76 25.75
N GLY A 290 7.25 -9.64 26.02
CA GLY A 290 8.46 -9.76 25.19
C GLY A 290 8.14 -10.09 23.73
N MET A 291 7.20 -11.02 23.51
CA MET A 291 6.75 -11.39 22.17
C MET A 291 6.00 -10.24 21.48
N GLN A 292 5.17 -9.47 22.19
CA GLN A 292 4.51 -8.29 21.63
C GLN A 292 5.50 -7.24 21.16
N ILE A 293 6.55 -6.96 21.95
CA ILE A 293 7.60 -6.01 21.57
C ILE A 293 8.32 -6.51 20.31
N PHE A 294 8.67 -7.80 20.27
CA PHE A 294 9.34 -8.40 19.10
C PHE A 294 8.48 -8.31 17.84
N ILE A 295 7.20 -8.68 17.93
CA ILE A 295 6.28 -8.61 16.77
C ILE A 295 6.00 -7.16 16.39
N GLY A 296 5.88 -6.23 17.33
CA GLY A 296 5.73 -4.81 17.02
C GLY A 296 6.93 -4.25 16.24
N CYS A 297 8.16 -4.62 16.60
CA CYS A 297 9.34 -4.26 15.82
C CYS A 297 9.34 -4.88 14.43
N LEU A 298 8.90 -6.15 14.31
CA LEU A 298 8.76 -6.82 13.03
C LEU A 298 7.68 -6.15 12.18
N GLU A 299 6.54 -5.79 12.75
CA GLU A 299 5.45 -5.09 12.06
C GLU A 299 5.92 -3.73 11.51
N LEU A 300 6.72 -2.98 12.27
CA LEU A 300 7.32 -1.73 11.81
C LEU A 300 8.24 -1.95 10.60
N PHE A 301 9.07 -2.98 10.62
CA PHE A 301 9.91 -3.36 9.49
C PHE A 301 9.10 -3.76 8.27
N VAL A 302 8.07 -4.57 8.47
CA VAL A 302 7.19 -5.03 7.39
C VAL A 302 6.34 -3.88 6.83
N ALA A 303 5.98 -2.88 7.64
CA ALA A 303 5.31 -1.67 7.19
C ALA A 303 6.13 -0.91 6.12
N PHE A 304 7.43 -0.76 6.34
CA PHE A 304 8.35 -0.18 5.36
C PHE A 304 8.50 -1.07 4.12
N LEU A 305 8.76 -2.36 4.35
CA LEU A 305 8.92 -3.35 3.27
C LEU A 305 7.68 -3.41 2.38
N GLN A 306 6.50 -3.28 2.94
CA GLN A 306 5.24 -3.31 2.18
C GLN A 306 5.08 -2.08 1.27
N ALA A 307 5.45 -0.89 1.75
CA ALA A 307 5.47 0.31 0.91
C ALA A 307 6.47 0.17 -0.25
N TYR A 308 7.65 -0.39 0.04
CA TYR A 308 8.66 -0.69 -0.97
C TYR A 308 8.16 -1.68 -2.02
N VAL A 309 7.63 -2.83 -1.59
CA VAL A 309 7.16 -3.88 -2.53
C VAL A 309 5.99 -3.39 -3.38
N PHE A 310 5.07 -2.62 -2.80
CA PHE A 310 3.96 -2.02 -3.56
C PHE A 310 4.49 -1.12 -4.68
N THR A 311 5.39 -0.20 -4.33
CA THR A 311 5.95 0.77 -5.29
C THR A 311 6.81 0.07 -6.35
N PHE A 312 7.62 -0.91 -5.95
CA PHE A 312 8.44 -1.69 -6.86
C PHE A 312 7.61 -2.45 -7.89
N LEU A 313 6.52 -3.13 -7.44
CA LEU A 313 5.62 -3.82 -8.38
C LEU A 313 4.85 -2.85 -9.27
N ALA A 314 4.39 -1.72 -8.73
CA ALA A 314 3.76 -0.67 -9.54
C ALA A 314 4.72 -0.14 -10.61
N THR A 315 6.02 0.03 -10.28
CA THR A 315 7.06 0.43 -11.23
C THR A 315 7.24 -0.61 -12.33
N ILE A 316 7.33 -1.90 -11.98
CA ILE A 316 7.43 -3.00 -12.98
C ILE A 316 6.21 -3.01 -13.90
N PHE A 317 4.99 -2.80 -13.37
CA PHE A 317 3.78 -2.80 -14.19
C PHE A 317 3.74 -1.60 -15.13
N ILE A 318 4.21 -0.43 -14.68
CA ILE A 318 4.35 0.74 -15.55
C ILE A 318 5.44 0.50 -16.60
N ALA A 319 6.59 -0.05 -16.23
CA ALA A 319 7.67 -0.37 -17.17
C ALA A 319 7.18 -1.31 -18.28
N GLY A 320 6.53 -2.43 -17.91
CA GLY A 320 5.97 -3.36 -18.89
C GLY A 320 4.83 -2.79 -19.75
N ALA A 321 4.19 -1.69 -19.31
CA ALA A 321 3.15 -1.02 -20.07
C ALA A 321 3.69 0.08 -21.02
N VAL A 322 4.92 0.51 -20.82
CA VAL A 322 5.55 1.64 -21.54
C VAL A 322 6.57 1.14 -22.57
N HIS A 323 7.22 0.00 -22.32
CA HIS A 323 8.17 -0.60 -23.25
C HIS A 323 7.49 -1.56 -24.22
N GLU A 324 7.83 -1.46 -25.50
CA GLU A 324 7.37 -2.42 -26.53
C GLU A 324 8.15 -3.74 -26.37
N HIS A 325 7.44 -4.85 -26.42
CA HIS A 325 8.00 -6.20 -26.46
C HIS A 325 8.13 -6.72 -27.87
#